data_2060b7746d3008ca166c5e62f9b4a253
#
_entry.id   2060b7746d3008ca166c5e62f9b4a253
#
_cell.length_a   1.000
_cell.length_b   1.000
_cell.length_c   1.000
_cell.angle_alpha   90.00
_cell.angle_beta   90.00
_cell.angle_gamma   90.00
#
_symmetry.space_group_name_H-M   'P 1'
#
loop_
_entity.id
_entity.type
_entity.pdbx_description
1 polymer ?
#
loop_
_entity_poly.entity_id
_entity_poly.type
_entity_poly.pdbx_seq_one_letter_code
_entity_poly.pdbx_strand_id
1 'polypeptide(L)'
;MKDCSITEEKMNQIHKIIGQNVKRIRTSKNISQLSLSLAIGHKAVGTISMAELNINKKHFNIEHLVKIADVLEVNISKFFEGI
;
A
#
# COMPACT_ATOMS: atom_id res chain seq x y z
N MET A 1 11.84 -26.88 -9.69
CA MET A 1 10.73 -25.89 -9.53
C MET A 1 9.47 -26.64 -9.14
N LYS A 2 8.66 -26.06 -8.29
CA LYS A 2 7.37 -26.62 -7.87
C LYS A 2 6.22 -25.80 -8.41
N ASP A 3 5.01 -26.34 -8.38
CA ASP A 3 3.80 -25.56 -8.66
C ASP A 3 3.53 -24.54 -7.55
N CYS A 4 2.87 -23.45 -7.91
CA CYS A 4 2.54 -22.39 -6.95
C CYS A 4 1.52 -22.90 -5.93
N SER A 5 1.80 -22.70 -4.65
CA SER A 5 0.91 -23.07 -3.55
C SER A 5 0.27 -21.86 -2.86
N ILE A 6 0.46 -20.66 -3.41
CA ILE A 6 -0.11 -19.43 -2.83
C ILE A 6 -1.60 -19.37 -3.13
N THR A 7 -2.40 -19.26 -2.07
CA THR A 7 -3.85 -19.15 -2.17
C THR A 7 -4.27 -17.70 -2.34
N GLU A 8 -5.51 -17.48 -2.79
CA GLU A 8 -6.12 -16.15 -2.83
C GLU A 8 -6.17 -15.53 -1.43
N GLU A 9 -6.50 -16.35 -0.41
CA GLU A 9 -6.51 -15.90 0.98
C GLU A 9 -5.14 -15.40 1.42
N LYS A 10 -4.08 -16.10 1.07
CA LYS A 10 -2.72 -15.68 1.38
C LYS A 10 -2.38 -14.35 0.70
N MET A 11 -2.78 -14.18 -0.56
CA MET A 11 -2.57 -12.92 -1.28
C MET A 11 -3.33 -11.77 -0.62
N ASN A 12 -4.57 -12.01 -0.17
CA ASN A 12 -5.34 -10.99 0.55
C ASN A 12 -4.64 -10.56 1.84
N GLN A 13 -4.07 -11.50 2.58
CA GLN A 13 -3.30 -11.19 3.78
C GLN A 13 -2.08 -10.32 3.46
N ILE A 14 -1.37 -10.64 2.38
CA ILE A 14 -0.19 -9.88 1.95
C ILE A 14 -0.60 -8.45 1.58
N HIS A 15 -1.66 -8.28 0.79
CA HIS A 15 -2.13 -6.95 0.43
C HIS A 15 -2.57 -6.14 1.65
N LYS A 16 -3.18 -6.80 2.63
CA LYS A 16 -3.60 -6.15 3.87
C LYS A 16 -2.38 -5.67 4.67
N ILE A 17 -1.34 -6.49 4.77
CA ILE A 17 -0.10 -6.12 5.45
C ILE A 17 0.55 -4.92 4.76
N ILE A 18 0.63 -4.93 3.44
CA ILE A 18 1.19 -3.81 2.67
C ILE A 18 0.39 -2.53 2.93
N GLY A 19 -0.94 -2.61 2.87
CA GLY A 19 -1.81 -1.47 3.15
C GLY A 19 -1.61 -0.91 4.55
N GLN A 20 -1.50 -1.78 5.54
CA GLN A 20 -1.25 -1.37 6.93
C GLN A 20 0.12 -0.71 7.09
N ASN A 21 1.14 -1.20 6.39
CA ASN A 21 2.47 -0.61 6.44
C ASN A 21 2.48 0.79 5.82
N VAL A 22 1.80 0.97 4.68
CA VAL A 22 1.66 2.30 4.06
C VAL A 22 0.98 3.26 5.03
N LYS A 23 -0.14 2.85 5.62
CA LYS A 23 -0.88 3.68 6.58
C LYS A 23 -0.02 4.04 7.79
N ARG A 24 0.69 3.09 8.36
CA ARG A 24 1.54 3.30 9.53
C ARG A 24 2.63 4.33 9.24
N ILE A 25 3.33 4.17 8.13
CA ILE A 25 4.42 5.07 7.75
C ILE A 25 3.87 6.46 7.42
N ARG A 26 2.78 6.53 6.66
CA ARG A 26 2.12 7.79 6.31
C ARG A 26 1.71 8.57 7.57
N THR A 27 1.03 7.90 8.50
CA THR A 27 0.55 8.55 9.73
C THR A 27 1.69 8.96 10.64
N SER A 28 2.78 8.19 10.68
CA SER A 28 3.96 8.54 11.46
C SER A 28 4.62 9.84 10.98
N LYS A 29 4.39 10.21 9.73
CA LYS A 29 4.91 11.45 9.13
C LYS A 29 3.86 12.56 9.09
N ASN A 30 2.71 12.36 9.72
CA ASN A 30 1.60 13.32 9.76
C ASN A 30 1.09 13.71 8.37
N ILE A 31 1.09 12.75 7.43
CA ILE A 31 0.61 12.97 6.08
C ILE A 31 -0.80 12.40 5.94
N SER A 32 -1.75 13.22 5.50
CA SER A 32 -3.13 12.79 5.30
C SER A 32 -3.25 11.94 4.03
N GLN A 33 -4.33 11.15 3.95
CA GLN A 33 -4.63 10.39 2.74
C GLN A 33 -4.80 11.31 1.54
N LEU A 34 -5.44 12.47 1.73
CA LEU A 34 -5.62 13.45 0.65
C LEU A 34 -4.28 13.98 0.16
N SER A 35 -3.41 14.39 1.08
CA SER A 35 -2.08 14.90 0.71
C SER A 35 -1.26 13.85 -0.03
N LEU A 36 -1.29 12.60 0.42
CA LEU A 36 -0.60 11.52 -0.25
C LEU A 36 -1.16 11.28 -1.65
N SER A 37 -2.49 11.24 -1.77
CA SER A 37 -3.17 11.05 -3.05
C SER A 37 -2.75 12.12 -4.07
N LEU A 38 -2.78 13.38 -3.68
CA LEU A 38 -2.39 14.48 -4.55
C LEU A 38 -0.91 14.41 -4.92
N ALA A 39 -0.05 14.06 -3.97
CA ALA A 39 1.40 13.99 -4.20
C ALA A 39 1.78 12.92 -5.23
N ILE A 40 1.06 11.80 -5.26
CA ILE A 40 1.31 10.73 -6.23
C ILE A 40 0.51 10.89 -7.54
N GLY A 41 -0.25 11.98 -7.66
CA GLY A 41 -0.99 12.30 -8.88
C GLY A 41 -2.36 11.62 -8.99
N HIS A 42 -2.91 11.09 -7.91
CA HIS A 42 -4.27 10.54 -7.90
C HIS A 42 -5.30 11.64 -7.64
N LYS A 43 -6.43 11.54 -8.35
CA LYS A 43 -7.54 12.50 -8.20
C LYS A 43 -8.53 12.09 -7.13
N ALA A 44 -8.53 10.81 -6.71
CA ALA A 44 -9.52 10.28 -5.77
C ALA A 44 -8.81 9.72 -4.54
N VAL A 45 -9.01 10.37 -3.39
CA VAL A 45 -8.46 9.93 -2.11
C VAL A 45 -8.99 8.55 -1.69
N GLY A 46 -10.18 8.17 -2.19
CA GLY A 46 -10.77 6.86 -1.92
C GLY A 46 -9.89 5.69 -2.34
N THR A 47 -9.06 5.85 -3.38
CA THR A 47 -8.11 4.82 -3.80
C THR A 47 -7.12 4.51 -2.68
N ILE A 48 -6.59 5.54 -2.02
CA ILE A 48 -5.64 5.36 -0.91
C ILE A 48 -6.34 4.71 0.28
N SER A 49 -7.52 5.20 0.67
CA SER A 49 -8.21 4.69 1.85
C SER A 49 -8.63 3.23 1.69
N MET A 50 -9.14 2.85 0.52
CA MET A 50 -9.54 1.47 0.24
C MET A 50 -8.32 0.54 0.18
N ALA A 51 -7.24 0.97 -0.45
CA ALA A 51 -6.04 0.16 -0.60
C ALA A 51 -5.32 -0.04 0.75
N GLU A 52 -5.33 0.96 1.63
CA GLU A 52 -4.75 0.83 2.97
C GLU A 52 -5.49 -0.22 3.81
N LEU A 53 -6.78 -0.40 3.57
CA LEU A 53 -7.62 -1.35 4.30
C LEU A 53 -7.89 -2.63 3.51
N ASN A 54 -7.46 -2.70 2.26
CA ASN A 54 -7.74 -3.80 1.35
C ASN A 54 -9.26 -4.07 1.23
N ILE A 55 -10.05 -2.99 1.13
CA ILE A 55 -11.50 -3.07 1.00
C ILE A 55 -11.88 -3.29 -0.47
N ASN A 56 -12.88 -4.14 -0.72
CA ASN A 56 -13.40 -4.43 -2.05
C ASN A 56 -12.31 -4.90 -3.02
N LYS A 57 -11.34 -5.66 -2.52
CA LYS A 57 -10.18 -6.15 -3.29
C LYS A 57 -9.33 -5.01 -3.88
N LYS A 58 -9.46 -3.80 -3.34
CA LYS A 58 -8.57 -2.70 -3.71
C LYS A 58 -7.26 -2.82 -2.96
N HIS A 59 -6.16 -2.74 -3.68
CA HIS A 59 -4.82 -2.80 -3.08
C HIS A 59 -3.86 -1.93 -3.90
N PHE A 60 -2.70 -1.66 -3.34
CA PHE A 60 -1.69 -0.89 -4.04
C PHE A 60 -1.01 -1.77 -5.10
N ASN A 61 -0.84 -1.21 -6.30
CA ASN A 61 0.01 -1.83 -7.31
C ASN A 61 1.45 -1.34 -7.16
N ILE A 62 2.36 -1.88 -7.97
CA ILE A 62 3.78 -1.52 -7.91
C ILE A 62 3.99 -0.02 -8.18
N GLU A 63 3.31 0.52 -9.17
CA GLU A 63 3.43 1.95 -9.49
C GLU A 63 3.04 2.83 -8.30
N HIS A 64 1.93 2.50 -7.64
CA HIS A 64 1.52 3.19 -6.42
C HIS A 64 2.62 3.15 -5.36
N LEU A 65 3.16 1.96 -5.09
CA LEU A 65 4.16 1.77 -4.04
C LEU A 65 5.46 2.52 -4.32
N VAL A 66 5.90 2.52 -5.57
CA VAL A 66 7.09 3.28 -5.98
C VAL A 66 6.90 4.77 -5.73
N LYS A 67 5.76 5.31 -6.16
CA LYS A 67 5.45 6.74 -5.98
C LYS A 67 5.29 7.11 -4.51
N ILE A 68 4.61 6.24 -3.73
CA ILE A 68 4.41 6.47 -2.30
C ILE A 68 5.73 6.44 -1.56
N ALA A 69 6.60 5.49 -1.87
CA ALA A 69 7.93 5.40 -1.25
C ALA A 69 8.74 6.66 -1.52
N ASP A 70 8.68 7.18 -2.74
CA ASP A 70 9.37 8.42 -3.11
C ASP A 70 8.84 9.61 -2.31
N VAL A 71 7.52 9.78 -2.25
CA VAL A 71 6.88 10.89 -1.53
C VAL A 71 7.12 10.80 -0.03
N LEU A 72 7.06 9.61 0.54
CA LEU A 72 7.28 9.41 1.99
C LEU A 72 8.78 9.34 2.34
N GLU A 73 9.65 9.36 1.36
CA GLU A 73 11.11 9.31 1.54
C GLU A 73 11.55 8.09 2.33
N VAL A 74 11.01 6.92 1.96
CA VAL A 74 11.37 5.64 2.55
C VAL A 74 11.73 4.65 1.44
N ASN A 75 12.50 3.62 1.80
CA ASN A 75 12.75 2.51 0.90
C ASN A 75 11.46 1.71 0.73
N ILE A 76 11.14 1.32 -0.52
CA ILE A 76 9.94 0.55 -0.83
C ILE A 76 9.85 -0.76 -0.02
N SER A 77 10.99 -1.33 0.38
CA SER A 77 11.03 -2.55 1.18
C SER A 77 10.29 -2.41 2.52
N LYS A 78 10.13 -1.18 3.02
CA LYS A 78 9.40 -0.92 4.26
C LYS A 78 7.93 -1.32 4.16
N PHE A 79 7.36 -1.28 2.96
CA PHE A 79 5.96 -1.67 2.77
C PHE A 79 5.75 -3.17 2.80
N PHE A 80 6.82 -3.95 2.70
CA PHE A 80 6.76 -5.42 2.68
C PHE A 80 7.14 -6.05 4.02
N GLU A 81 7.39 -5.27 5.05
CA GLU A 81 7.74 -5.80 6.37
C GLU A 81 6.58 -6.63 6.93
N GLY A 82 6.90 -7.79 7.47
CA GLY A 82 5.93 -8.69 8.09
C GLY A 82 5.22 -9.65 7.15
N ILE A 83 5.62 -9.68 5.89
CA ILE A 83 5.10 -10.66 4.94
C ILE A 83 5.69 -12.03 5.18
#